data_84692e0ad62eb7d91741a8c04e2e0ae2
#
_entry.id   84692e0ad62eb7d91741a8c04e2e0ae2
#
_cell.length_a   1.000
_cell.length_b   1.000
_cell.length_c   1.000
_cell.angle_alpha   90.00
_cell.angle_beta   90.00
_cell.angle_gamma   90.00
#
_symmetry.space_group_name_H-M   'P 1'
#
loop_
_entity.id
_entity.type
_entity.pdbx_description
1 polymer ?
#
loop_
_entity_poly.entity_id
_entity_poly.type
_entity_poly.pdbx_seq_one_letter_code
_entity_poly.pdbx_strand_id
1 'polypeptide(L)'
;RQAAAVLRDTLGWRRLTGCSMYVTVEPCSMCAGALVWARIEKLYIGTMDPKAGGCGSVFNIVQEEKLNHYVEVYEIEEGPLKTECQEIVRDFFRQLRARKKVTKEQKPEDN
;
A
#
# COMPACT_ATOMS: atom_id res chain seq x y z
N ARG A 1 -10.76 1.95 -7.40
CA ARG A 1 -11.46 2.38 -8.62
C ARG A 1 -12.91 1.91 -8.63
N GLN A 2 -13.16 0.63 -8.39
CA GLN A 2 -14.51 0.08 -8.36
C GLN A 2 -15.36 0.70 -7.23
N ALA A 3 -14.76 0.85 -6.03
CA ALA A 3 -15.45 1.45 -4.90
C ALA A 3 -15.85 2.91 -5.20
N ALA A 4 -14.97 3.66 -5.83
CA ALA A 4 -15.26 5.04 -6.20
C ALA A 4 -16.42 5.12 -7.21
N ALA A 5 -16.46 4.20 -8.18
CA ALA A 5 -17.55 4.14 -9.15
C ALA A 5 -18.88 3.82 -8.46
N VAL A 6 -18.89 2.86 -7.53
CA VAL A 6 -20.10 2.49 -6.79
C VAL A 6 -20.62 3.67 -5.96
N LEU A 7 -19.72 4.35 -5.24
CA LEU A 7 -20.12 5.50 -4.41
C LEU A 7 -20.64 6.66 -5.27
N ARG A 8 -20.03 6.91 -6.42
CA ARG A 8 -20.50 7.92 -7.34
C ARG A 8 -21.91 7.61 -7.82
N ASP A 9 -22.17 6.39 -8.23
CA ASP A 9 -23.46 5.98 -8.80
C ASP A 9 -24.54 5.88 -7.72
N THR A 10 -24.18 5.52 -6.50
CA THR A 10 -25.14 5.31 -5.40
C THR A 10 -25.38 6.57 -4.59
N LEU A 11 -24.30 7.31 -4.23
CA LEU A 11 -24.36 8.46 -3.33
C LEU A 11 -23.98 9.78 -4.02
N GLY A 12 -23.55 9.74 -5.28
CA GLY A 12 -23.11 10.92 -6.02
C GLY A 12 -21.73 11.42 -5.61
N TRP A 13 -20.98 10.64 -4.83
CA TRP A 13 -19.67 11.03 -4.34
C TRP A 13 -18.54 10.48 -5.21
N ARG A 14 -17.53 11.32 -5.45
CA ARG A 14 -16.32 10.90 -6.16
C ARG A 14 -15.24 10.41 -5.21
N ARG A 15 -15.38 10.69 -3.92
CA ARG A 15 -14.40 10.38 -2.88
C ARG A 15 -14.82 9.17 -2.08
N LEU A 16 -13.86 8.47 -1.52
CA LEU A 16 -14.09 7.27 -0.69
C LEU A 16 -14.28 7.64 0.78
N THR A 17 -15.06 8.70 1.03
CA THR A 17 -15.33 9.18 2.38
C THR A 17 -16.06 8.11 3.19
N GLY A 18 -15.60 7.87 4.40
CA GLY A 18 -16.17 6.84 5.28
C GLY A 18 -15.69 5.42 5.00
N CYS A 19 -14.80 5.23 4.01
CA CYS A 19 -14.26 3.92 3.67
C CYS A 19 -12.98 3.63 4.42
N SER A 20 -12.77 2.36 4.75
CA SER A 20 -11.52 1.85 5.29
C SER A 20 -10.82 0.99 4.25
N MET A 21 -9.49 1.00 4.24
CA MET A 21 -8.69 0.19 3.33
C MET A 21 -7.77 -0.73 4.12
N TYR A 22 -7.67 -1.97 3.66
CA TYR A 22 -6.80 -2.98 4.26
C TYR A 22 -5.76 -3.39 3.23
N VAL A 23 -4.50 -3.32 3.58
CA VAL A 23 -3.40 -3.63 2.67
C VAL A 23 -2.42 -4.61 3.31
N THR A 24 -1.81 -5.46 2.50
CA THR A 24 -0.81 -6.42 2.96
C THR A 24 0.48 -5.72 3.35
N VAL A 25 0.94 -4.81 2.50
CA VAL A 25 2.19 -4.07 2.73
C VAL A 25 1.92 -2.56 2.66
N GLU A 26 2.70 -1.80 3.42
CA GLU A 26 2.59 -0.35 3.46
C GLU A 26 2.66 0.27 2.06
N PRO A 27 1.68 1.12 1.69
CA PRO A 27 1.69 1.78 0.38
C PRO A 27 2.92 2.66 0.18
N CYS A 28 3.43 2.68 -1.06
CA CYS A 28 4.51 3.58 -1.44
C CYS A 28 4.01 5.03 -1.52
N SER A 29 4.92 5.97 -1.80
CA SER A 29 4.57 7.40 -1.85
C SER A 29 3.49 7.72 -2.87
N MET A 30 3.51 7.07 -4.04
CA MET A 30 2.50 7.27 -5.07
C MET A 30 1.12 6.81 -4.60
N CYS A 31 1.04 5.59 -4.05
CA CYS A 31 -0.23 5.06 -3.57
C CYS A 31 -0.73 5.80 -2.33
N ALA A 32 0.17 6.20 -1.44
CA ALA A 32 -0.20 7.00 -0.27
C ALA A 32 -0.80 8.34 -0.68
N GLY A 33 -0.22 9.00 -1.68
CA GLY A 33 -0.79 10.22 -2.24
C GLY A 33 -2.18 9.99 -2.82
N ALA A 34 -2.37 8.88 -3.53
CA ALA A 34 -3.68 8.52 -4.08
C ALA A 34 -4.73 8.31 -2.99
N LEU A 35 -4.34 7.73 -1.85
CA LEU A 35 -5.25 7.53 -0.72
C LEU A 35 -5.71 8.86 -0.13
N VAL A 36 -4.81 9.84 -0.03
CA VAL A 36 -5.16 11.18 0.44
C VAL A 36 -6.16 11.83 -0.51
N TRP A 37 -5.91 11.79 -1.81
CA TRP A 37 -6.82 12.35 -2.80
C TRP A 37 -8.16 11.64 -2.85
N ALA A 38 -8.18 10.33 -2.62
CA ALA A 38 -9.42 9.55 -2.56
C ALA A 38 -10.21 9.76 -1.26
N ARG A 39 -9.62 10.40 -0.26
CA ARG A 39 -10.26 10.68 1.04
C ARG A 39 -10.60 9.42 1.83
N ILE A 40 -9.74 8.43 1.78
CA ILE A 40 -9.86 7.24 2.64
C ILE A 40 -9.81 7.67 4.10
N GLU A 41 -10.69 7.13 4.93
CA GLU A 41 -10.75 7.49 6.35
C GLU A 41 -9.71 6.74 7.17
N LYS A 42 -9.65 5.42 7.01
CA LYS A 42 -8.76 4.55 7.80
C LYS A 42 -7.97 3.61 6.91
N LEU A 43 -6.71 3.40 7.25
CA LEU A 43 -5.82 2.49 6.54
C LEU A 43 -5.23 1.49 7.53
N TYR A 44 -5.46 0.20 7.26
CA TYR A 44 -4.91 -0.90 8.05
C TYR A 44 -3.81 -1.60 7.28
N ILE A 45 -2.61 -1.65 7.85
CA ILE A 45 -1.40 -2.14 7.19
C ILE A 45 -0.93 -3.43 7.84
N GLY A 46 -0.75 -4.50 7.04
CA GLY A 46 -0.28 -5.79 7.53
C GLY A 46 1.20 -5.77 7.88
N THR A 47 2.04 -5.22 7.02
CA THR A 47 3.48 -5.10 7.26
C THR A 47 4.02 -3.79 6.70
N MET A 48 4.95 -3.19 7.42
CA MET A 48 5.56 -1.93 7.00
C MET A 48 6.69 -2.18 5.98
N ASP A 49 6.97 -1.17 5.17
CA ASP A 49 8.04 -1.23 4.17
C ASP A 49 9.10 -0.17 4.49
N PRO A 50 10.22 -0.57 5.13
CA PRO A 50 11.24 0.40 5.54
C PRO A 50 12.03 1.01 4.38
N LYS A 51 11.88 0.49 3.17
CA LYS A 51 12.62 0.99 2.01
C LYS A 51 11.84 1.99 1.16
N ALA A 52 10.53 1.84 1.06
CA ALA A 52 9.72 2.64 0.14
C ALA A 52 8.37 3.07 0.73
N GLY A 53 8.12 2.82 2.00
CA GLY A 53 6.82 3.09 2.60
C GLY A 53 6.50 4.58 2.69
N GLY A 54 5.29 4.94 2.29
CA GLY A 54 4.80 6.31 2.31
C GLY A 54 3.80 6.62 3.42
N CYS A 55 3.60 5.69 4.35
CA CYS A 55 2.59 5.80 5.39
C CYS A 55 3.19 5.70 6.80
N GLY A 56 4.45 6.09 6.95
CA GLY A 56 5.12 6.15 8.24
C GLY A 56 6.55 5.65 8.27
N SER A 57 6.96 4.77 7.33
CA SER A 57 8.31 4.19 7.36
C SER A 57 9.38 5.13 6.80
N VAL A 58 9.23 5.57 5.56
CA VAL A 58 10.17 6.50 4.92
C VAL A 58 9.57 7.90 4.88
N PHE A 59 8.35 7.99 4.38
CA PHE A 59 7.57 9.21 4.36
C PHE A 59 6.26 8.97 5.10
N ASN A 60 5.60 10.04 5.54
CA ASN A 60 4.28 9.92 6.12
C ASN A 60 3.33 10.87 5.39
N ILE A 61 3.03 10.53 4.15
CA ILE A 61 2.21 11.34 3.27
C ILE A 61 0.75 11.39 3.72
N VAL A 62 0.25 10.26 4.22
CA VAL A 62 -1.17 10.15 4.62
C VAL A 62 -1.51 10.95 5.87
N GLN A 63 -0.51 11.37 6.64
CA GLN A 63 -0.69 12.15 7.87
C GLN A 63 0.04 13.49 7.83
N GLU A 64 0.33 13.99 6.62
CA GLU A 64 0.94 15.30 6.46
C GLU A 64 -0.10 16.40 6.71
N GLU A 65 0.16 17.26 7.68
CA GLU A 65 -0.77 18.32 8.10
C GLU A 65 -1.05 19.33 6.99
N LYS A 66 -0.12 19.54 6.09
CA LYS A 66 -0.27 20.50 5.00
C LYS A 66 -1.17 20.01 3.87
N LEU A 67 -1.49 18.72 3.86
CA LEU A 67 -2.41 18.18 2.88
C LEU A 67 -3.85 18.30 3.36
N ASN A 68 -4.79 18.28 2.41
CA ASN A 68 -6.19 18.56 2.68
C ASN A 68 -6.94 17.46 3.43
N HIS A 69 -6.33 16.29 3.61
CA HIS A 69 -6.98 15.15 4.24
C HIS A 69 -5.97 14.36 5.06
N TYR A 70 -6.42 13.86 6.19
CA TYR A 70 -5.63 13.08 7.11
C TYR A 70 -6.23 11.68 7.20
N VAL A 71 -5.41 10.67 6.96
CA VAL A 71 -5.83 9.26 7.04
C VAL A 71 -5.37 8.67 8.38
N GLU A 72 -6.29 8.03 9.10
CA GLU A 72 -5.92 7.29 10.31
C GLU A 72 -5.23 5.99 9.90
N VAL A 73 -4.01 5.78 10.39
CA VAL A 73 -3.20 4.61 10.05
C VAL A 73 -3.10 3.67 11.24
N TYR A 74 -3.38 2.40 10.98
CA TYR A 74 -3.28 1.33 11.97
C TYR A 74 -2.41 0.22 11.42
N GLU A 75 -1.36 -0.17 12.15
CA GLU A 75 -0.59 -1.36 11.83
C GLU A 75 -1.25 -2.55 12.52
N ILE A 76 -1.42 -3.66 11.79
CA ILE A 76 -2.00 -4.87 12.35
C ILE A 76 -1.05 -5.42 13.42
N GLU A 77 -1.60 -5.70 14.61
CA GLU A 77 -0.83 -6.19 15.74
C GLU A 77 -0.23 -7.58 15.48
N GLU A 78 0.81 -7.92 16.26
CA GLU A 78 1.44 -9.24 16.18
C GLU A 78 0.40 -10.35 16.27
N GLY A 79 0.53 -11.33 15.38
CA GLY A 79 -0.40 -12.45 15.32
C GLY A 79 -0.32 -13.17 13.99
N PRO A 80 -1.19 -14.18 13.76
CA PRO A 80 -1.15 -14.97 12.53
C PRO A 80 -1.32 -14.15 11.26
N LEU A 81 -2.20 -13.15 11.27
CA LEU A 81 -2.46 -12.33 10.08
C LEU A 81 -1.25 -11.50 9.69
N LYS A 82 -0.58 -10.90 10.66
CA LYS A 82 0.63 -10.12 10.40
C LYS A 82 1.73 -11.02 9.85
N THR A 83 1.90 -12.20 10.41
CA THR A 83 2.86 -13.19 9.95
C THR A 83 2.58 -13.59 8.51
N GLU A 84 1.32 -13.86 8.17
CA GLU A 84 0.92 -14.18 6.80
C GLU A 84 1.26 -13.06 5.82
N CYS A 85 0.98 -11.81 6.19
CA CYS A 85 1.32 -10.65 5.36
C CYS A 85 2.82 -10.56 5.11
N GLN A 86 3.62 -10.74 6.16
CA GLN A 86 5.07 -10.70 6.04
C GLN A 86 5.61 -11.82 5.16
N GLU A 87 5.07 -13.03 5.31
CA GLU A 87 5.49 -14.19 4.52
C GLU A 87 5.14 -14.03 3.04
N ILE A 88 3.94 -13.55 2.72
CA ILE A 88 3.52 -13.34 1.34
C ILE A 88 4.48 -12.36 0.64
N VAL A 89 4.81 -11.26 1.28
CA VAL A 89 5.72 -10.25 0.72
C VAL A 89 7.12 -10.82 0.56
N ARG A 90 7.62 -11.53 1.58
CA ARG A 90 8.94 -12.14 1.57
C ARG A 90 9.07 -13.18 0.46
N ASP A 91 8.06 -14.04 0.30
CA ASP A 91 8.05 -15.07 -0.74
C ASP A 91 7.99 -14.45 -2.14
N PHE A 92 7.20 -13.41 -2.32
CA PHE A 92 7.12 -12.70 -3.59
C PHE A 92 8.49 -12.17 -4.01
N PHE A 93 9.19 -11.48 -3.12
CA PHE A 93 10.51 -10.94 -3.44
C PHE A 93 11.56 -12.03 -3.63
N ARG A 94 11.46 -13.13 -2.90
CA ARG A 94 12.34 -14.29 -3.09
C ARG A 94 12.19 -14.87 -4.49
N GLN A 95 10.95 -15.06 -4.93
CA GLN A 95 10.66 -15.55 -6.28
C GLN A 95 11.12 -14.57 -7.36
N LEU A 96 10.91 -13.28 -7.12
CA LEU A 96 11.34 -12.25 -8.05
C LEU A 96 12.85 -12.23 -8.23
N ARG A 97 13.61 -12.36 -7.14
CA ARG A 97 15.08 -12.44 -7.19
C ARG A 97 15.54 -13.68 -7.95
N ALA A 98 14.90 -14.81 -7.73
CA ALA A 98 15.20 -16.05 -8.46
C ALA A 98 14.97 -15.89 -9.96
N ARG A 99 13.85 -15.25 -10.35
CA ARG A 99 13.57 -14.97 -11.77
C ARG A 99 14.60 -14.04 -12.39
N LYS A 100 15.01 -13.00 -11.68
CA LYS A 100 16.01 -12.06 -12.17
C LYS A 100 17.36 -12.74 -12.37
N LYS A 101 17.75 -13.63 -11.46
CA LYS A 101 18.99 -14.41 -11.56
C LYS A 101 18.98 -15.28 -12.80
N VAL A 102 17.90 -16.02 -13.04
CA VAL A 102 17.75 -16.87 -14.22
C VAL A 102 17.78 -16.02 -15.49
N THR A 103 17.08 -14.91 -15.51
CA THR A 103 17.05 -14.00 -16.66
C THR A 103 18.45 -13.45 -16.98
N LYS A 104 19.22 -13.09 -15.97
CA LYS A 104 20.60 -12.61 -16.16
C LYS A 104 21.50 -13.69 -16.76
N GLU A 105 21.32 -14.94 -16.32
CA GLU A 105 22.10 -16.06 -16.86
C GLU A 105 21.75 -16.34 -18.32
N GLN A 106 20.48 -16.21 -18.68
CA GLN A 106 19.99 -16.46 -20.04
C GLN A 106 20.21 -15.30 -20.98
N LYS A 107 20.34 -14.08 -20.48
CA LYS A 107 20.53 -12.87 -21.26
C LYS A 107 21.78 -12.11 -20.82
N PRO A 108 22.97 -12.63 -21.14
CA PRO A 108 24.18 -11.92 -20.77
C PRO A 108 24.24 -10.57 -21.47
N GLU A 109 24.67 -9.54 -20.77
CA GLU A 109 24.84 -8.18 -21.27
C GLU A 109 23.60 -7.51 -21.80
N ASP A 110 22.49 -7.98 -21.41
CA ASP A 110 21.26 -7.33 -21.79
C ASP A 110 21.02 -6.19 -20.81
N ASN A 111 21.26 -5.04 -21.24
CA ASN A 111 21.21 -3.84 -20.42
C ASN A 111 19.83 -3.46 -19.91
#